data_9f4d7229a9af8e6e66c5932096f53f32
#
_entry.id   9f4d7229a9af8e6e66c5932096f53f32
#
_cell.length_a   1.000
_cell.length_b   1.000
_cell.length_c   1.000
_cell.angle_alpha   90.00
_cell.angle_beta   90.00
_cell.angle_gamma   90.00
#
_symmetry.space_group_name_H-M   'P 1'
#
loop_
_entity.id
_entity.type
_entity.pdbx_description
1 polymer ?
#
loop_
_entity_poly.entity_id
_entity_poly.type
_entity_poly.pdbx_seq_one_letter_code
_entity_poly.pdbx_strand_id
1 'polypeptide(L)'
;MALVRYSGQCYISQGLSGRSANRGECAQYCRLPYTLLDGDGKTLISNKHLLSLKDLNQSEHLEELLDAGVTSLKIEGRLKDLSYVKNITAYYRKKLDELFAKRPEYRASSSGETIHYFVPNPDKSFNRGFTTYFLHGRNKDIASPDTPKSIGEPVGNVKDIKGNYFTIAGKKPLHNGDGLCFVGATLAVAQNTQLVGFRVNRVEGDKIFPADMPRLDRGIALFRNYDHEFEKTLSKKSAERKIRLEWLLEETDAGFSLTATDEDDYSATITVELKKEPATKDQGANIREQLSKLGNTPFKMEELSNKLSENWFIPSSVLSEMRRKGIEALLNVRKIERDSTLGRGSTSFPYPTNELTYLGNVSNEKARAFYRQHGVKTIAPAFELTPLTAVPVMFTKHCIKYQAGYCPKQGGDEKMKEPLTLLAGANRLKLRFDCRNCEMQVVN
;
A
#
# COMPACT_ATOMS: atom_id res chain seq x y z
N MET A 1 -0.81 -4.05 5.89
CA MET A 1 -0.51 -5.48 5.75
C MET A 1 0.31 -5.98 6.92
N ALA A 2 0.08 -7.21 7.29
CA ALA A 2 0.92 -8.01 8.18
C ALA A 2 0.96 -7.59 9.64
N LEU A 3 -0.17 -7.43 10.25
CA LEU A 3 -0.28 -7.32 11.69
C LEU A 3 -0.51 -8.67 12.38
N VAL A 4 -0.37 -9.75 11.62
CA VAL A 4 -0.23 -11.06 12.23
C VAL A 4 1.00 -11.12 13.12
N ARG A 5 2.02 -10.26 12.82
CA ARG A 5 3.33 -10.31 13.48
C ARG A 5 4.04 -8.95 13.48
N TYR A 6 5.11 -8.84 14.25
CA TYR A 6 6.10 -7.79 14.10
C TYR A 6 6.89 -7.98 12.80
N SER A 7 7.24 -6.88 12.14
CA SER A 7 8.07 -6.92 10.94
C SER A 7 9.41 -7.63 11.23
N GLY A 8 9.82 -8.53 10.34
CA GLY A 8 11.05 -9.30 10.48
C GLY A 8 11.00 -10.49 11.44
N GLN A 9 9.89 -10.73 12.11
CA GLN A 9 9.76 -11.79 13.13
C GLN A 9 8.75 -12.89 12.75
N CYS A 10 8.72 -13.30 11.49
CA CYS A 10 7.96 -14.47 11.06
C CYS A 10 8.87 -15.45 10.32
N TYR A 11 9.08 -16.59 10.93
CA TYR A 11 9.94 -17.66 10.43
C TYR A 11 9.15 -18.91 10.05
N ILE A 12 7.81 -18.88 10.12
CA ILE A 12 6.96 -20.04 9.84
C ILE A 12 7.20 -20.62 8.43
N SER A 13 7.32 -19.74 7.43
CA SER A 13 7.58 -20.14 6.04
C SER A 13 8.97 -20.73 5.90
N GLN A 14 9.98 -20.17 6.55
CA GLN A 14 11.33 -20.74 6.59
C GLN A 14 11.35 -22.10 7.29
N GLY A 15 10.71 -22.19 8.46
CA GLY A 15 10.70 -23.41 9.28
C GLY A 15 9.98 -24.59 8.65
N LEU A 16 8.90 -24.35 7.88
CA LEU A 16 8.08 -25.40 7.28
C LEU A 16 8.43 -25.75 5.83
N SER A 17 9.01 -24.81 5.09
CA SER A 17 9.26 -25.00 3.64
C SER A 17 10.61 -24.48 3.13
N GLY A 18 11.49 -24.00 4.01
CA GLY A 18 12.77 -23.42 3.61
C GLY A 18 12.67 -22.07 2.86
N ARG A 19 11.48 -21.46 2.81
CA ARG A 19 11.20 -20.23 2.06
C ARG A 19 11.16 -19.05 3.01
N SER A 20 12.19 -18.22 3.00
CA SER A 20 12.27 -17.09 3.93
C SER A 20 11.35 -15.92 3.56
N ALA A 21 10.46 -15.54 4.48
CA ALA A 21 9.67 -14.33 4.36
C ALA A 21 10.54 -13.06 4.34
N ASN A 22 11.68 -13.08 5.04
CA ASN A 22 12.63 -11.95 5.10
C ASN A 22 13.36 -11.75 3.77
N ARG A 23 13.51 -12.81 2.98
CA ARG A 23 14.06 -12.77 1.61
C ARG A 23 13.01 -12.58 0.54
N GLY A 24 11.76 -12.45 0.95
CA GLY A 24 10.70 -12.24 -0.01
C GLY A 24 9.99 -13.48 -0.51
N GLU A 25 10.27 -14.67 -0.03
CA GLU A 25 9.79 -15.94 -0.55
C GLU A 25 8.66 -16.55 0.30
N CYS A 26 7.92 -15.71 1.04
CA CYS A 26 6.88 -16.14 1.96
C CYS A 26 5.85 -17.07 1.29
N ALA A 27 5.68 -18.28 1.83
CA ALA A 27 4.68 -19.26 1.39
C ALA A 27 3.26 -18.98 1.94
N GLN A 28 3.08 -17.88 2.69
CA GLN A 28 1.79 -17.42 3.19
C GLN A 28 1.03 -18.42 4.07
N TYR A 29 1.72 -19.14 4.94
CA TYR A 29 1.09 -20.08 5.90
C TYR A 29 -0.02 -19.42 6.74
N CYS A 30 0.05 -18.11 7.02
CA CYS A 30 -1.03 -17.38 7.68
C CYS A 30 -2.33 -17.28 6.84
N ARG A 31 -2.33 -17.76 5.60
CA ARG A 31 -3.50 -17.76 4.69
C ARG A 31 -4.06 -19.14 4.41
N LEU A 32 -3.47 -20.19 4.98
CA LEU A 32 -3.97 -21.55 4.84
C LEU A 32 -5.22 -21.76 5.71
N PRO A 33 -6.10 -22.69 5.33
CA PRO A 33 -7.15 -23.17 6.22
C PRO A 33 -6.54 -24.06 7.30
N TYR A 34 -7.00 -23.90 8.52
CA TYR A 34 -6.59 -24.67 9.70
C TYR A 34 -7.79 -25.29 10.41
N THR A 35 -7.55 -26.45 11.00
CA THR A 35 -8.40 -27.03 12.02
C THR A 35 -7.75 -26.76 13.37
N LEU A 36 -8.51 -26.22 14.34
CA LEU A 36 -8.07 -25.97 15.69
C LEU A 36 -8.47 -27.14 16.58
N LEU A 37 -7.48 -27.73 17.24
CA LEU A 37 -7.67 -28.79 18.25
C LEU A 37 -7.38 -28.25 19.64
N ASP A 38 -8.08 -28.76 20.65
CA ASP A 38 -7.75 -28.56 22.07
C ASP A 38 -6.68 -29.55 22.57
N GLY A 39 -6.34 -29.50 23.85
CA GLY A 39 -5.32 -30.33 24.51
C GLY A 39 -5.66 -31.82 24.53
N ASP A 40 -6.92 -32.19 24.38
CA ASP A 40 -7.38 -33.61 24.31
C ASP A 40 -7.48 -34.07 22.85
N GLY A 41 -7.17 -33.22 21.87
CA GLY A 41 -7.27 -33.53 20.44
C GLY A 41 -8.67 -33.36 19.87
N LYS A 42 -9.62 -32.79 20.62
CA LYS A 42 -10.97 -32.49 20.14
C LYS A 42 -10.95 -31.30 19.19
N THR A 43 -11.65 -31.44 18.06
CA THR A 43 -11.84 -30.34 17.10
C THR A 43 -12.74 -29.25 17.67
N LEU A 44 -12.21 -28.03 17.77
CA LEU A 44 -12.94 -26.83 18.18
C LEU A 44 -13.46 -26.04 16.97
N ILE A 45 -12.62 -25.84 15.97
CA ILE A 45 -12.95 -25.12 14.73
C ILE A 45 -12.34 -25.89 13.57
N SER A 46 -13.13 -26.13 12.51
CA SER A 46 -12.69 -26.90 11.34
C SER A 46 -12.56 -26.01 10.11
N ASN A 47 -11.48 -26.20 9.37
CA ASN A 47 -11.25 -25.69 8.02
C ASN A 47 -11.52 -24.18 7.84
N LYS A 48 -10.97 -23.36 8.76
CA LYS A 48 -11.06 -21.89 8.71
C LYS A 48 -9.68 -21.24 8.59
N HIS A 49 -9.61 -20.08 7.96
CA HIS A 49 -8.38 -19.30 7.83
C HIS A 49 -8.05 -18.54 9.12
N LEU A 50 -7.78 -19.28 10.19
CA LEU A 50 -7.70 -18.78 11.57
C LEU A 50 -6.60 -17.75 11.81
N LEU A 51 -5.56 -17.72 10.98
CA LEU A 51 -4.48 -16.73 11.02
C LEU A 51 -4.64 -15.62 9.98
N SER A 52 -5.73 -15.65 9.18
CA SER A 52 -5.98 -14.66 8.13
C SER A 52 -6.63 -13.40 8.71
N LEU A 53 -6.05 -12.24 8.42
CA LEU A 53 -6.57 -10.95 8.85
C LEU A 53 -7.15 -10.17 7.67
N LYS A 54 -8.12 -9.29 8.00
CA LYS A 54 -8.56 -8.19 7.14
C LYS A 54 -7.38 -7.27 6.78
N ASP A 55 -7.55 -6.39 5.83
CA ASP A 55 -6.50 -5.45 5.43
C ASP A 55 -6.56 -4.18 6.29
N LEU A 56 -5.37 -3.69 6.70
CA LEU A 56 -5.25 -2.46 7.46
C LEU A 56 -5.60 -1.26 6.58
N ASN A 57 -6.55 -0.46 7.01
CA ASN A 57 -6.88 0.82 6.43
C ASN A 57 -6.95 1.89 7.53
N GLN A 58 -6.04 2.85 7.48
CA GLN A 58 -5.94 3.97 8.44
C GLN A 58 -6.27 5.31 7.78
N SER A 59 -6.93 5.30 6.63
CA SER A 59 -7.20 6.53 5.87
C SER A 59 -8.07 7.55 6.60
N GLU A 60 -8.96 7.09 7.48
CA GLU A 60 -9.82 7.98 8.29
C GLU A 60 -9.14 8.47 9.58
N HIS A 61 -7.93 7.94 9.88
CA HIS A 61 -7.17 8.25 11.09
C HIS A 61 -5.83 8.93 10.79
N LEU A 62 -5.66 9.48 9.58
CA LEU A 62 -4.40 10.12 9.18
C LEU A 62 -4.07 11.32 10.06
N GLU A 63 -5.06 12.12 10.43
CA GLU A 63 -4.87 13.27 11.31
C GLU A 63 -4.33 12.85 12.69
N GLU A 64 -4.95 11.86 13.33
CA GLU A 64 -4.50 11.31 14.61
C GLU A 64 -3.06 10.76 14.53
N LEU A 65 -2.72 10.11 13.41
CA LEU A 65 -1.37 9.58 13.20
C LEU A 65 -0.33 10.68 13.01
N LEU A 66 -0.65 11.74 12.29
CA LEU A 66 0.24 12.89 12.13
C LEU A 66 0.43 13.64 13.45
N ASP A 67 -0.65 13.88 14.20
CA ASP A 67 -0.60 14.49 15.54
C ASP A 67 0.24 13.65 16.52
N ALA A 68 0.23 12.33 16.38
CA ALA A 68 1.11 11.43 17.13
C ALA A 68 2.58 11.41 16.65
N GLY A 69 2.95 12.24 15.65
CA GLY A 69 4.31 12.38 15.15
C GLY A 69 4.69 11.38 14.04
N VAL A 70 3.75 10.71 13.40
CA VAL A 70 4.03 9.86 12.24
C VAL A 70 4.35 10.73 11.03
N THR A 71 5.56 10.63 10.50
CA THR A 71 6.05 11.43 9.38
C THR A 71 6.13 10.67 8.05
N SER A 72 5.98 9.36 8.08
CA SER A 72 6.10 8.51 6.89
C SER A 72 5.11 7.36 6.92
N LEU A 73 4.42 7.16 5.80
CA LEU A 73 3.43 6.11 5.62
C LEU A 73 3.92 5.11 4.59
N LYS A 74 3.91 3.82 4.93
CA LYS A 74 4.27 2.74 4.01
C LYS A 74 3.03 2.02 3.50
N ILE A 75 2.78 2.11 2.19
CA ILE A 75 1.78 1.31 1.50
C ILE A 75 2.42 -0.01 1.06
N GLU A 76 1.83 -1.12 1.49
CA GLU A 76 2.32 -2.45 1.11
C GLU A 76 1.56 -2.94 -0.13
N GLY A 77 2.30 -3.22 -1.21
CA GLY A 77 1.72 -3.62 -2.49
C GLY A 77 2.50 -4.72 -3.23
N ARG A 78 3.47 -5.36 -2.56
CA ARG A 78 4.43 -6.25 -3.21
C ARG A 78 3.81 -7.39 -4.04
N LEU A 79 2.72 -7.99 -3.59
CA LEU A 79 2.00 -9.07 -4.28
C LEU A 79 0.68 -8.56 -4.89
N LYS A 80 0.61 -7.27 -5.20
CA LYS A 80 -0.58 -6.62 -5.79
C LYS A 80 -0.29 -6.21 -7.22
N ASP A 81 -1.36 -6.07 -7.99
CA ASP A 81 -1.31 -5.57 -9.35
C ASP A 81 -1.05 -4.05 -9.41
N LEU A 82 -0.80 -3.56 -10.61
CA LEU A 82 -0.54 -2.14 -10.84
C LEU A 82 -1.76 -1.27 -10.52
N SER A 83 -2.96 -1.76 -10.77
CA SER A 83 -4.21 -1.05 -10.48
C SER A 83 -4.37 -0.80 -8.98
N TYR A 84 -4.06 -1.80 -8.15
CA TYR A 84 -4.02 -1.62 -6.69
C TYR A 84 -3.06 -0.51 -6.28
N VAL A 85 -1.82 -0.53 -6.81
CA VAL A 85 -0.81 0.47 -6.46
C VAL A 85 -1.28 1.87 -6.84
N LYS A 86 -1.78 2.05 -8.08
CA LYS A 86 -2.31 3.33 -8.55
C LYS A 86 -3.46 3.83 -7.67
N ASN A 87 -4.45 2.96 -7.41
CA ASN A 87 -5.66 3.33 -6.68
C ASN A 87 -5.36 3.69 -5.22
N ILE A 88 -4.64 2.84 -4.50
CA ILE A 88 -4.37 3.06 -3.06
C ILE A 88 -3.43 4.24 -2.84
N THR A 89 -2.40 4.40 -3.70
CA THR A 89 -1.51 5.56 -3.62
C THR A 89 -2.26 6.86 -3.87
N ALA A 90 -3.11 6.89 -4.91
CA ALA A 90 -3.95 8.06 -5.21
C ALA A 90 -4.93 8.37 -4.08
N TYR A 91 -5.53 7.35 -3.47
CA TYR A 91 -6.48 7.52 -2.36
C TYR A 91 -5.83 8.19 -1.15
N TYR A 92 -4.68 7.64 -0.69
CA TYR A 92 -3.96 8.22 0.44
C TYR A 92 -3.37 9.60 0.11
N ARG A 93 -2.88 9.81 -1.13
CA ARG A 93 -2.41 11.15 -1.54
C ARG A 93 -3.51 12.19 -1.46
N LYS A 94 -4.69 11.87 -2.01
CA LYS A 94 -5.84 12.78 -1.97
C LYS A 94 -6.27 13.10 -0.52
N LYS A 95 -6.35 12.08 0.35
CA LYS A 95 -6.67 12.28 1.77
C LYS A 95 -5.66 13.18 2.48
N LEU A 96 -4.37 13.01 2.20
CA LEU A 96 -3.32 13.87 2.77
C LEU A 96 -3.40 15.30 2.22
N ASP A 97 -3.68 15.49 0.93
CA ASP A 97 -3.83 16.83 0.35
C ASP A 97 -5.03 17.56 0.93
N GLU A 98 -6.16 16.87 1.12
CA GLU A 98 -7.35 17.40 1.80
C GLU A 98 -7.06 17.78 3.26
N LEU A 99 -6.22 17.01 3.95
CA LEU A 99 -5.80 17.29 5.33
C LEU A 99 -4.86 18.48 5.38
N PHE A 100 -3.86 18.58 4.52
CA PHE A 100 -2.91 19.69 4.47
C PHE A 100 -3.60 21.03 4.12
N ALA A 101 -4.64 20.99 3.30
CA ALA A 101 -5.46 22.17 3.03
C ALA A 101 -6.22 22.71 4.27
N LYS A 102 -6.52 21.82 5.24
CA LYS A 102 -7.22 22.17 6.51
C LYS A 102 -6.26 22.45 7.66
N ARG A 103 -5.07 21.88 7.63
CA ARG A 103 -4.06 21.88 8.70
C ARG A 103 -2.74 22.42 8.14
N PRO A 104 -2.56 23.75 8.04
CA PRO A 104 -1.39 24.38 7.40
C PRO A 104 -0.06 24.14 8.13
N GLU A 105 -0.10 23.66 9.38
CA GLU A 105 1.10 23.22 10.13
C GLU A 105 1.71 21.94 9.55
N TYR A 106 0.97 21.17 8.74
CA TYR A 106 1.47 20.02 8.00
C TYR A 106 1.75 20.38 6.55
N ARG A 107 2.83 19.86 6.02
CA ARG A 107 3.19 20.00 4.60
C ARG A 107 3.75 18.71 4.03
N ALA A 108 3.63 18.55 2.71
CA ALA A 108 4.29 17.48 2.01
C ALA A 108 5.81 17.63 2.10
N SER A 109 6.54 16.54 2.34
CA SER A 109 8.00 16.51 2.31
C SER A 109 8.57 16.41 0.88
N SER A 110 7.72 16.27 -0.11
CA SER A 110 8.09 16.13 -1.52
C SER A 110 7.41 17.19 -2.36
N SER A 111 8.16 17.75 -3.30
CA SER A 111 7.72 18.78 -4.23
C SER A 111 6.64 18.31 -5.18
N GLY A 112 5.90 19.24 -5.73
CA GLY A 112 4.92 19.05 -6.78
C GLY A 112 3.53 18.69 -6.31
N GLU A 113 2.60 18.87 -7.22
CA GLU A 113 1.19 18.55 -7.10
C GLU A 113 0.83 17.35 -7.96
N THR A 114 -0.02 16.47 -7.44
CA THR A 114 -0.50 15.29 -8.18
C THR A 114 -1.91 15.52 -8.69
N ILE A 115 -2.07 15.46 -10.00
CA ILE A 115 -3.38 15.48 -10.66
C ILE A 115 -3.79 14.03 -10.93
N HIS A 116 -4.97 13.64 -10.46
CA HIS A 116 -5.54 12.32 -10.71
C HIS A 116 -6.65 12.42 -11.75
N TYR A 117 -6.65 11.50 -12.74
CA TYR A 117 -7.65 11.42 -13.81
C TYR A 117 -8.75 10.39 -13.51
N PHE A 118 -8.88 9.98 -12.25
CA PHE A 118 -9.91 9.06 -11.77
C PHE A 118 -10.24 9.37 -10.30
N VAL A 119 -11.35 8.84 -9.82
CA VAL A 119 -11.74 8.93 -8.41
C VAL A 119 -11.25 7.66 -7.71
N PRO A 120 -10.24 7.77 -6.82
CA PRO A 120 -9.71 6.60 -6.11
C PRO A 120 -10.73 6.07 -5.09
N ASN A 121 -10.85 4.75 -5.03
CA ASN A 121 -11.71 4.03 -4.09
C ASN A 121 -11.06 2.72 -3.66
N PRO A 122 -10.63 2.57 -2.39
CA PRO A 122 -9.94 1.37 -1.91
C PRO A 122 -10.80 0.10 -1.97
N ASP A 123 -12.13 0.20 -1.88
CA ASP A 123 -13.04 -0.93 -1.98
C ASP A 123 -12.97 -1.63 -3.35
N LYS A 124 -12.65 -0.89 -4.42
CA LYS A 124 -12.54 -1.40 -5.79
C LYS A 124 -11.24 -2.14 -6.08
N SER A 125 -10.31 -2.18 -5.13
CA SER A 125 -9.05 -2.92 -5.21
C SER A 125 -9.08 -4.13 -4.29
N PHE A 126 -8.01 -4.92 -4.36
CA PHE A 126 -7.87 -6.09 -3.49
C PHE A 126 -8.04 -5.71 -2.02
N ASN A 127 -9.06 -6.26 -1.37
CA ASN A 127 -9.25 -6.20 0.08
C ASN A 127 -10.00 -7.44 0.59
N ARG A 128 -9.76 -7.78 1.86
CA ARG A 128 -10.44 -8.85 2.62
C ARG A 128 -11.42 -8.27 3.65
N GLY A 129 -11.93 -7.09 3.38
CA GLY A 129 -12.53 -6.18 4.34
C GLY A 129 -11.45 -5.39 5.06
N PHE A 130 -11.82 -4.23 5.62
CA PHE A 130 -10.90 -3.32 6.27
C PHE A 130 -11.01 -3.36 7.78
N THR A 131 -9.91 -3.00 8.45
CA THR A 131 -9.81 -2.87 9.89
C THR A 131 -8.77 -1.83 10.25
N THR A 132 -8.93 -1.18 11.40
CA THR A 132 -7.94 -0.31 12.02
C THR A 132 -7.06 -1.08 13.01
N TYR A 133 -7.25 -2.40 13.10
CA TYR A 133 -6.68 -3.31 14.09
C TYR A 133 -6.91 -2.84 15.53
N PHE A 134 -5.88 -2.35 16.20
CA PHE A 134 -5.90 -2.01 17.62
C PHE A 134 -5.65 -0.52 17.87
N LEU A 135 -5.86 0.35 16.89
CA LEU A 135 -5.61 1.78 17.03
C LEU A 135 -6.36 2.37 18.24
N HIS A 136 -7.64 2.01 18.40
CA HIS A 136 -8.49 2.47 19.49
C HIS A 136 -8.80 1.37 20.53
N GLY A 137 -7.91 0.40 20.66
CA GLY A 137 -8.07 -0.73 21.60
C GLY A 137 -8.33 -2.07 20.93
N ARG A 138 -8.57 -3.10 21.75
CA ARG A 138 -8.75 -4.46 21.23
C ARG A 138 -10.08 -4.62 20.52
N ASN A 139 -10.00 -5.21 19.33
CA ASN A 139 -11.15 -5.47 18.47
C ASN A 139 -11.17 -6.94 18.04
N LYS A 140 -12.35 -7.58 18.06
CA LYS A 140 -12.55 -8.96 17.58
C LYS A 140 -12.67 -9.01 16.05
N ASP A 141 -13.15 -7.94 15.43
CA ASP A 141 -13.43 -7.89 13.99
C ASP A 141 -12.19 -7.56 13.14
N ILE A 142 -11.07 -8.20 13.42
CA ILE A 142 -9.82 -8.03 12.67
C ILE A 142 -9.50 -9.21 11.74
N ALA A 143 -10.19 -10.33 11.89
CA ALA A 143 -9.91 -11.54 11.15
C ALA A 143 -10.77 -11.71 9.89
N SER A 144 -10.26 -12.46 8.94
CA SER A 144 -10.96 -12.92 7.72
C SER A 144 -10.89 -14.46 7.65
N PRO A 145 -11.70 -15.16 8.49
CA PRO A 145 -11.60 -16.61 8.64
C PRO A 145 -12.23 -17.40 7.49
N ASP A 146 -13.14 -16.78 6.72
CA ASP A 146 -13.90 -17.47 5.67
C ASP A 146 -13.17 -17.50 4.33
N THR A 147 -12.29 -16.52 4.07
CA THR A 147 -11.51 -16.46 2.84
C THR A 147 -10.20 -15.67 3.00
N PRO A 148 -9.09 -16.12 2.38
CA PRO A 148 -7.87 -15.34 2.27
C PRO A 148 -7.86 -14.47 1.00
N LYS A 149 -8.88 -14.63 0.12
CA LYS A 149 -9.00 -13.94 -1.16
C LYS A 149 -9.65 -12.56 -0.99
N SER A 150 -9.57 -11.74 -2.03
CA SER A 150 -10.27 -10.47 -2.09
C SER A 150 -11.78 -10.69 -2.13
N ILE A 151 -12.51 -9.95 -1.31
CA ILE A 151 -13.97 -9.85 -1.39
C ILE A 151 -14.39 -8.59 -2.17
N GLY A 152 -13.61 -7.51 -2.12
CA GLY A 152 -13.87 -6.27 -2.85
C GLY A 152 -15.00 -5.42 -2.28
N GLU A 153 -15.67 -4.71 -3.17
CA GLU A 153 -16.70 -3.71 -2.87
C GLU A 153 -18.08 -4.35 -2.64
N PRO A 154 -18.80 -4.05 -1.55
CA PRO A 154 -20.19 -4.51 -1.37
C PRO A 154 -21.10 -3.84 -2.41
N VAL A 155 -21.89 -4.63 -3.14
CA VAL A 155 -22.80 -4.13 -4.19
C VAL A 155 -24.28 -4.26 -3.84
N GLY A 156 -24.64 -5.06 -2.88
CA GLY A 156 -25.99 -5.26 -2.39
C GLY A 156 -26.31 -6.71 -2.12
N ASN A 157 -27.58 -7.00 -1.86
CA ASN A 157 -28.03 -8.36 -1.57
C ASN A 157 -28.89 -8.89 -2.72
N VAL A 158 -28.86 -10.18 -2.99
CA VAL A 158 -29.70 -10.85 -3.96
C VAL A 158 -31.17 -10.63 -3.59
N LYS A 159 -31.96 -10.04 -4.51
CA LYS A 159 -33.39 -9.75 -4.33
C LYS A 159 -34.24 -10.86 -4.89
N ASP A 160 -34.09 -11.12 -6.18
CA ASP A 160 -34.85 -12.15 -6.89
C ASP A 160 -33.96 -12.96 -7.83
N ILE A 161 -34.32 -14.23 -8.02
CA ILE A 161 -33.62 -15.16 -8.89
C ILE A 161 -34.63 -15.75 -9.87
N LYS A 162 -34.34 -15.63 -11.18
CA LYS A 162 -35.24 -16.12 -12.24
C LYS A 162 -34.44 -16.72 -13.39
N GLY A 163 -34.53 -18.05 -13.54
CA GLY A 163 -33.90 -18.76 -14.66
C GLY A 163 -32.39 -18.46 -14.78
N ASN A 164 -32.03 -17.65 -15.79
CA ASN A 164 -30.63 -17.31 -16.11
C ASN A 164 -30.19 -15.91 -15.65
N TYR A 165 -30.99 -15.21 -14.84
CA TYR A 165 -30.64 -13.92 -14.28
C TYR A 165 -31.09 -13.79 -12.82
N PHE A 166 -30.50 -12.80 -12.13
CA PHE A 166 -30.96 -12.38 -10.81
C PHE A 166 -30.97 -10.84 -10.73
N THR A 167 -31.62 -10.31 -9.69
CA THR A 167 -31.60 -8.87 -9.35
C THR A 167 -31.04 -8.67 -7.97
N ILE A 168 -30.54 -7.44 -7.69
CA ILE A 168 -29.99 -7.07 -6.39
C ILE A 168 -30.74 -5.92 -5.76
N ALA A 169 -30.83 -5.93 -4.44
CA ALA A 169 -31.22 -4.78 -3.63
C ALA A 169 -29.94 -3.97 -3.32
N GLY A 170 -29.62 -3.02 -4.18
CA GLY A 170 -28.43 -2.18 -4.09
C GLY A 170 -28.47 -1.03 -5.08
N LYS A 171 -27.67 0.02 -4.84
CA LYS A 171 -27.64 1.22 -5.69
C LYS A 171 -26.40 1.32 -6.57
N LYS A 172 -25.44 0.39 -6.45
CA LYS A 172 -24.20 0.46 -7.21
C LYS A 172 -24.40 -0.13 -8.61
N PRO A 173 -24.04 0.61 -9.66
CA PRO A 173 -24.14 0.10 -11.03
C PRO A 173 -23.16 -1.07 -11.24
N LEU A 174 -23.61 -2.11 -11.90
CA LEU A 174 -22.79 -3.21 -12.38
C LEU A 174 -22.66 -3.12 -13.91
N HIS A 175 -21.55 -3.63 -14.43
CA HIS A 175 -21.21 -3.58 -15.85
C HIS A 175 -20.89 -4.98 -16.38
N ASN A 176 -20.98 -5.10 -17.68
CA ASN A 176 -20.55 -6.31 -18.37
C ASN A 176 -19.06 -6.54 -18.11
N GLY A 177 -18.73 -7.75 -17.73
CA GLY A 177 -17.34 -8.11 -17.40
C GLY A 177 -16.95 -7.95 -15.93
N ASP A 178 -17.83 -7.39 -15.07
CA ASP A 178 -17.57 -7.34 -13.63
C ASP A 178 -17.42 -8.74 -13.03
N GLY A 179 -16.54 -8.88 -12.07
CA GLY A 179 -16.40 -10.08 -11.24
C GLY A 179 -17.15 -9.89 -9.93
N LEU A 180 -18.09 -10.79 -9.66
CA LEU A 180 -18.84 -10.81 -8.41
C LEU A 180 -18.44 -12.01 -7.55
N CYS A 181 -18.62 -11.89 -6.25
CA CYS A 181 -18.42 -12.99 -5.32
C CYS A 181 -19.34 -12.89 -4.09
N PHE A 182 -19.50 -14.02 -3.42
CA PHE A 182 -20.21 -14.13 -2.14
C PHE A 182 -19.61 -15.25 -1.29
N VAL A 183 -19.83 -15.20 0.02
CA VAL A 183 -19.47 -16.27 0.93
C VAL A 183 -20.68 -17.22 1.04
N GLY A 184 -20.56 -18.40 0.48
CA GLY A 184 -21.60 -19.43 0.46
C GLY A 184 -21.23 -20.63 1.31
N ALA A 185 -22.23 -21.34 1.85
CA ALA A 185 -22.05 -22.64 2.48
C ALA A 185 -21.80 -23.70 1.40
N THR A 186 -20.80 -24.58 1.61
CA THR A 186 -20.59 -25.73 0.73
C THR A 186 -21.57 -26.87 1.09
N LEU A 187 -22.10 -27.56 0.08
CA LEU A 187 -23.07 -28.64 0.24
C LEU A 187 -22.61 -29.81 1.10
N ALA A 188 -21.29 -30.00 1.25
CA ALA A 188 -20.75 -31.17 1.95
C ALA A 188 -20.77 -31.07 3.48
N VAL A 189 -20.65 -29.87 4.04
CA VAL A 189 -20.67 -29.63 5.49
C VAL A 189 -21.21 -28.21 5.75
N ALA A 190 -22.28 -28.08 6.51
CA ALA A 190 -22.91 -26.78 6.84
C ALA A 190 -21.98 -25.77 7.53
N GLN A 191 -20.80 -26.20 7.96
CA GLN A 191 -19.76 -25.37 8.62
C GLN A 191 -18.64 -24.87 7.67
N ASN A 192 -18.61 -25.34 6.40
CA ASN A 192 -17.59 -24.90 5.43
C ASN A 192 -18.14 -23.78 4.55
N THR A 193 -17.82 -22.54 4.90
CA THR A 193 -18.04 -21.38 4.04
C THR A 193 -16.90 -21.24 3.03
N GLN A 194 -17.22 -21.02 1.76
CA GLN A 194 -16.26 -20.79 0.69
C GLN A 194 -16.64 -19.55 -0.10
N LEU A 195 -15.62 -18.80 -0.54
CA LEU A 195 -15.84 -17.70 -1.48
C LEU A 195 -16.15 -18.27 -2.87
N VAL A 196 -17.36 -18.03 -3.34
CA VAL A 196 -17.82 -18.36 -4.69
C VAL A 196 -17.72 -17.11 -5.54
N GLY A 197 -16.93 -17.18 -6.62
CA GLY A 197 -16.77 -16.08 -7.58
C GLY A 197 -17.40 -16.45 -8.92
N PHE A 198 -17.98 -15.45 -9.60
CA PHE A 198 -18.52 -15.59 -10.95
C PHE A 198 -18.43 -14.27 -11.72
N ARG A 199 -18.54 -14.36 -13.05
CA ARG A 199 -18.43 -13.20 -13.94
C ARG A 199 -19.81 -12.76 -14.42
N VAL A 200 -20.02 -11.45 -14.49
CA VAL A 200 -21.19 -10.83 -15.12
C VAL A 200 -20.97 -10.84 -16.63
N ASN A 201 -21.83 -11.54 -17.35
CA ASN A 201 -21.79 -11.55 -18.81
C ASN A 201 -22.53 -10.33 -19.37
N ARG A 202 -23.73 -10.02 -18.83
CA ARG A 202 -24.58 -8.95 -19.32
C ARG A 202 -25.40 -8.34 -18.20
N VAL A 203 -25.62 -7.04 -18.27
CA VAL A 203 -26.52 -6.27 -17.41
C VAL A 203 -27.57 -5.59 -18.28
N GLU A 204 -28.85 -5.74 -17.93
CA GLU A 204 -30.00 -5.11 -18.59
C GLU A 204 -30.92 -4.49 -17.54
N GLY A 205 -30.79 -3.18 -17.34
CA GLY A 205 -31.48 -2.50 -16.25
C GLY A 205 -31.05 -3.05 -14.89
N ASP A 206 -31.96 -3.64 -14.14
CA ASP A 206 -31.71 -4.29 -12.85
C ASP A 206 -31.41 -5.80 -12.95
N LYS A 207 -31.50 -6.39 -14.18
CA LYS A 207 -31.24 -7.80 -14.44
C LYS A 207 -29.76 -8.07 -14.69
N ILE A 208 -29.21 -8.99 -13.92
CA ILE A 208 -27.79 -9.38 -13.99
C ILE A 208 -27.74 -10.81 -14.51
N PHE A 209 -27.10 -10.99 -15.66
CA PHE A 209 -26.89 -12.27 -16.32
C PHE A 209 -25.45 -12.73 -16.09
N PRO A 210 -25.20 -13.68 -15.21
CA PRO A 210 -23.85 -14.26 -15.04
C PRO A 210 -23.47 -15.12 -16.24
N ALA A 211 -22.17 -15.36 -16.44
CA ALA A 211 -21.68 -16.28 -17.46
C ALA A 211 -22.19 -17.71 -17.17
N ASP A 212 -22.05 -18.14 -15.93
CA ASP A 212 -22.61 -19.35 -15.38
C ASP A 212 -23.41 -19.00 -14.14
N MET A 213 -24.65 -19.49 -14.04
CA MET A 213 -25.54 -19.19 -12.92
C MET A 213 -25.06 -19.90 -11.66
N PRO A 214 -24.52 -19.16 -10.67
CA PRO A 214 -24.10 -19.75 -9.41
C PRO A 214 -25.32 -20.13 -8.56
N ARG A 215 -25.12 -20.99 -7.57
CA ARG A 215 -26.17 -21.27 -6.57
C ARG A 215 -26.30 -20.05 -5.65
N LEU A 216 -27.32 -19.29 -5.85
CA LEU A 216 -27.67 -18.11 -5.07
C LEU A 216 -28.96 -18.37 -4.27
N ASP A 217 -28.99 -17.77 -3.08
CA ASP A 217 -30.23 -17.65 -2.30
C ASP A 217 -30.59 -16.17 -2.15
N ARG A 218 -31.90 -15.87 -1.97
CA ARG A 218 -32.34 -14.50 -1.69
C ARG A 218 -31.71 -14.00 -0.39
N GLY A 219 -31.33 -12.74 -0.37
CA GLY A 219 -30.70 -12.10 0.78
C GLY A 219 -29.18 -12.28 0.88
N ILE A 220 -28.55 -13.14 0.06
CA ILE A 220 -27.08 -13.27 0.03
C ILE A 220 -26.45 -11.92 -0.31
N ALA A 221 -25.48 -11.51 0.52
CA ALA A 221 -24.65 -10.33 0.25
C ALA A 221 -23.67 -10.61 -0.88
N LEU A 222 -23.69 -9.75 -1.90
CA LEU A 222 -22.79 -9.81 -3.05
C LEU A 222 -21.74 -8.71 -2.97
N PHE A 223 -20.54 -9.05 -3.40
CA PHE A 223 -19.40 -8.17 -3.47
C PHE A 223 -18.85 -8.17 -4.90
N ARG A 224 -18.30 -7.02 -5.34
CA ARG A 224 -17.58 -6.88 -6.60
C ARG A 224 -16.09 -6.92 -6.34
N ASN A 225 -15.43 -8.02 -6.69
CA ASN A 225 -13.99 -8.21 -6.53
C ASN A 225 -13.17 -7.84 -7.78
N TYR A 226 -13.85 -7.51 -8.88
CA TYR A 226 -13.26 -6.99 -10.12
C TYR A 226 -14.23 -6.02 -10.79
N ASP A 227 -13.87 -4.73 -10.86
CA ASP A 227 -14.62 -3.68 -11.54
C ASP A 227 -14.01 -3.44 -12.92
N HIS A 228 -14.67 -3.92 -13.97
CA HIS A 228 -14.15 -3.88 -15.34
C HIS A 228 -13.89 -2.45 -15.85
N GLU A 229 -14.81 -1.53 -15.63
CA GLU A 229 -14.66 -0.14 -16.08
C GLU A 229 -13.59 0.62 -15.28
N PHE A 230 -13.47 0.33 -14.00
CA PHE A 230 -12.42 0.90 -13.16
C PHE A 230 -11.03 0.42 -13.60
N GLU A 231 -10.85 -0.87 -13.84
CA GLU A 231 -9.61 -1.44 -14.37
C GLU A 231 -9.22 -0.86 -15.73
N LYS A 232 -10.20 -0.69 -16.64
CA LYS A 232 -10.01 -0.04 -17.94
C LYS A 232 -9.57 1.42 -17.78
N THR A 233 -10.07 2.12 -16.78
CA THR A 233 -9.64 3.48 -16.46
C THR A 233 -8.19 3.49 -15.97
N LEU A 234 -7.85 2.60 -15.04
CA LEU A 234 -6.50 2.50 -14.48
C LEU A 234 -5.45 1.96 -15.46
N SER A 235 -5.85 1.24 -16.51
CA SER A 235 -4.93 0.78 -17.55
C SER A 235 -4.32 1.92 -18.37
N LYS A 236 -4.96 3.10 -18.37
CA LYS A 236 -4.50 4.33 -19.03
C LYS A 236 -3.61 5.17 -18.10
N LYS A 237 -3.20 6.36 -18.59
CA LYS A 237 -2.57 7.40 -17.76
C LYS A 237 -3.59 7.83 -16.67
N SER A 238 -3.31 7.47 -15.43
CA SER A 238 -4.24 7.68 -14.32
C SER A 238 -3.87 8.83 -13.40
N ALA A 239 -2.60 9.25 -13.42
CA ALA A 239 -2.13 10.38 -12.64
C ALA A 239 -0.91 11.05 -13.29
N GLU A 240 -0.66 12.28 -12.93
CA GLU A 240 0.52 13.03 -13.28
C GLU A 240 0.95 13.89 -12.09
N ARG A 241 2.25 13.87 -11.75
CA ARG A 241 2.82 14.74 -10.73
C ARG A 241 3.75 15.74 -11.39
N LYS A 242 3.55 17.02 -11.11
CA LYS A 242 4.35 18.11 -11.65
C LYS A 242 4.77 19.08 -10.54
N ILE A 243 6.01 19.56 -10.67
CA ILE A 243 6.62 20.60 -9.83
C ILE A 243 6.37 21.93 -10.55
N ARG A 244 5.96 22.95 -9.82
CA ARG A 244 5.77 24.28 -10.39
C ARG A 244 7.13 24.87 -10.73
N LEU A 245 7.17 25.56 -11.86
CA LEU A 245 8.36 26.17 -12.43
C LEU A 245 8.04 27.57 -12.92
N GLU A 246 8.89 28.52 -12.57
CA GLU A 246 8.90 29.87 -13.07
C GLU A 246 10.08 30.07 -14.00
N TRP A 247 9.83 30.74 -15.11
CA TRP A 247 10.83 31.16 -16.04
C TRP A 247 11.07 32.66 -15.94
N LEU A 248 12.35 33.07 -15.93
CA LEU A 248 12.77 34.45 -16.09
C LEU A 248 13.64 34.54 -17.36
N LEU A 249 13.17 35.27 -18.36
CA LEU A 249 13.88 35.56 -19.61
C LEU A 249 14.41 36.99 -19.58
N GLU A 250 15.72 37.14 -19.73
CA GLU A 250 16.39 38.44 -19.68
C GLU A 250 17.38 38.59 -20.84
N GLU A 251 17.75 39.84 -21.10
CA GLU A 251 18.81 40.16 -22.05
C GLU A 251 20.19 40.05 -21.38
N THR A 252 21.17 39.71 -22.22
CA THR A 252 22.60 39.81 -21.88
C THR A 252 23.31 40.64 -22.97
N ASP A 253 24.54 41.06 -22.73
CA ASP A 253 25.30 41.82 -23.73
C ASP A 253 25.41 41.08 -25.07
N ALA A 254 25.62 39.76 -25.02
CA ALA A 254 25.84 38.89 -26.17
C ALA A 254 24.59 38.15 -26.67
N GLY A 255 23.43 38.28 -25.99
CA GLY A 255 22.23 37.53 -26.35
C GLY A 255 21.18 37.49 -25.27
N PHE A 256 20.83 36.30 -24.79
CA PHE A 256 19.73 36.09 -23.84
C PHE A 256 20.10 35.08 -22.73
N SER A 257 19.53 35.28 -21.56
CA SER A 257 19.57 34.31 -20.45
C SER A 257 18.18 33.82 -20.11
N LEU A 258 18.09 32.57 -19.67
CA LEU A 258 16.85 31.96 -19.18
C LEU A 258 17.13 31.31 -17.84
N THR A 259 16.48 31.79 -16.80
CA THR A 259 16.53 31.23 -15.46
C THR A 259 15.30 30.39 -15.19
N ALA A 260 15.51 29.16 -14.74
CA ALA A 260 14.48 28.26 -14.25
C ALA A 260 14.52 28.25 -12.72
N THR A 261 13.41 28.58 -12.07
CA THR A 261 13.27 28.47 -10.59
C THR A 261 12.04 27.62 -10.27
N ASP A 262 12.18 26.65 -9.38
CA ASP A 262 11.05 25.80 -9.00
C ASP A 262 10.47 26.18 -7.63
N GLU A 263 9.41 25.50 -7.21
CA GLU A 263 8.67 25.77 -5.95
C GLU A 263 9.46 25.55 -4.67
N ASP A 264 10.63 24.91 -4.75
CA ASP A 264 11.54 24.69 -3.61
C ASP A 264 12.74 25.65 -3.66
N ASP A 265 12.68 26.73 -4.48
CA ASP A 265 13.72 27.74 -4.68
C ASP A 265 15.03 27.21 -5.32
N TYR A 266 15.01 26.01 -5.91
CA TYR A 266 16.14 25.59 -6.74
C TYR A 266 16.13 26.39 -8.04
N SER A 267 17.28 26.96 -8.38
CA SER A 267 17.42 27.82 -9.54
C SER A 267 18.62 27.46 -10.40
N ALA A 268 18.45 27.58 -11.70
CA ALA A 268 19.51 27.38 -12.68
C ALA A 268 19.35 28.35 -13.86
N THR A 269 20.44 29.01 -14.25
CA THR A 269 20.46 29.95 -15.35
C THR A 269 21.30 29.38 -16.50
N ILE A 270 20.81 29.52 -17.71
CA ILE A 270 21.56 29.25 -18.94
C ILE A 270 21.61 30.51 -19.79
N THR A 271 22.68 30.67 -20.56
CA THR A 271 22.88 31.80 -21.46
C THR A 271 23.04 31.30 -22.91
N VAL A 272 22.58 32.05 -23.85
CA VAL A 272 22.80 31.77 -25.27
C VAL A 272 23.27 33.06 -25.95
N GLU A 273 24.32 32.94 -26.73
CA GLU A 273 24.78 34.03 -27.59
C GLU A 273 23.92 34.05 -28.87
N LEU A 274 23.28 35.17 -29.09
CA LEU A 274 22.44 35.40 -30.25
C LEU A 274 22.43 36.88 -30.61
N LYS A 275 22.72 37.21 -31.87
CA LYS A 275 22.59 38.57 -32.37
C LYS A 275 21.15 39.06 -32.18
N LYS A 276 20.98 40.17 -31.50
CA LYS A 276 19.66 40.74 -31.24
C LYS A 276 19.15 41.44 -32.50
N GLU A 277 17.98 40.99 -32.99
CA GLU A 277 17.31 41.59 -34.14
C GLU A 277 15.85 41.91 -33.71
N PRO A 278 15.36 43.14 -33.99
CA PRO A 278 13.97 43.49 -33.69
C PRO A 278 13.00 42.59 -34.45
N ALA A 279 11.97 42.12 -33.77
CA ALA A 279 10.92 41.34 -34.40
C ALA A 279 9.86 42.24 -35.05
N THR A 280 9.38 41.82 -36.18
CA THR A 280 8.29 42.52 -36.93
C THR A 280 6.90 42.23 -36.33
N LYS A 281 6.78 41.13 -35.56
CA LYS A 281 5.55 40.70 -34.89
C LYS A 281 5.83 40.47 -33.40
N ASP A 282 4.81 40.64 -32.57
CA ASP A 282 4.94 40.32 -31.15
C ASP A 282 5.39 38.87 -30.94
N GLN A 283 6.43 38.70 -30.12
CA GLN A 283 7.04 37.41 -29.80
C GLN A 283 6.52 36.83 -28.47
N GLY A 284 5.81 37.58 -27.65
CA GLY A 284 5.39 37.16 -26.33
C GLY A 284 4.62 35.85 -26.33
N ALA A 285 3.66 35.70 -27.23
CA ALA A 285 2.87 34.47 -27.37
C ALA A 285 3.73 33.26 -27.80
N ASN A 286 4.65 33.43 -28.76
CA ASN A 286 5.57 32.39 -29.22
C ASN A 286 6.53 31.97 -28.10
N ILE A 287 7.12 32.93 -27.40
CA ILE A 287 8.03 32.65 -26.26
C ILE A 287 7.30 31.83 -25.19
N ARG A 288 6.11 32.26 -24.79
CA ARG A 288 5.28 31.52 -23.81
C ARG A 288 4.95 30.11 -24.32
N GLU A 289 4.55 29.96 -25.54
CA GLU A 289 4.22 28.65 -26.13
C GLU A 289 5.43 27.71 -26.12
N GLN A 290 6.61 28.17 -26.58
CA GLN A 290 7.81 27.32 -26.63
C GLN A 290 8.33 26.93 -25.25
N LEU A 291 8.30 27.84 -24.25
CA LEU A 291 8.77 27.58 -22.91
C LEU A 291 7.79 26.75 -22.07
N SER A 292 6.49 26.77 -22.42
CA SER A 292 5.48 25.93 -21.73
C SER A 292 5.50 24.46 -22.14
N LYS A 293 6.20 24.08 -23.20
CA LYS A 293 6.27 22.69 -23.71
C LYS A 293 7.12 21.77 -22.82
N LEU A 294 6.71 21.56 -21.60
CA LEU A 294 7.42 20.79 -20.55
C LEU A 294 6.98 19.31 -20.46
N GLY A 295 6.16 18.81 -21.37
CA GLY A 295 5.43 17.54 -21.35
C GLY A 295 6.11 16.34 -20.66
N ASN A 296 7.31 15.96 -21.09
CA ASN A 296 8.03 14.79 -20.56
C ASN A 296 8.95 15.11 -19.39
N THR A 297 8.88 16.32 -18.82
CA THR A 297 9.67 16.71 -17.64
C THR A 297 8.83 16.61 -16.37
N PRO A 298 9.43 16.59 -15.18
CA PRO A 298 8.68 16.65 -13.94
C PRO A 298 8.08 18.03 -13.63
N PHE A 299 8.27 19.02 -14.51
CA PHE A 299 7.88 20.40 -14.27
C PHE A 299 6.62 20.81 -15.03
N LYS A 300 5.93 21.82 -14.50
CA LYS A 300 4.81 22.54 -15.11
C LYS A 300 5.11 24.04 -14.98
N MET A 301 5.06 24.77 -16.06
CA MET A 301 5.23 26.23 -16.02
C MET A 301 4.05 26.87 -15.27
N GLU A 302 4.36 27.61 -14.22
CA GLU A 302 3.44 28.46 -13.49
C GLU A 302 3.45 29.86 -14.05
N GLU A 303 4.64 30.46 -14.14
CA GLU A 303 4.84 31.82 -14.57
C GLU A 303 6.00 31.95 -15.59
N LEU A 304 5.89 32.96 -16.42
CA LEU A 304 6.96 33.44 -17.29
C LEU A 304 7.09 34.93 -17.14
N SER A 305 8.18 35.36 -16.49
CA SER A 305 8.62 36.75 -16.42
C SER A 305 9.50 37.07 -17.61
N ASN A 306 8.97 37.87 -18.55
CA ASN A 306 9.69 38.35 -19.72
C ASN A 306 10.19 39.78 -19.44
N LYS A 307 11.53 39.96 -19.23
CA LYS A 307 12.18 41.23 -18.95
C LYS A 307 13.01 41.74 -20.15
N LEU A 308 12.61 41.40 -21.35
CA LEU A 308 13.24 41.96 -22.55
C LEU A 308 12.88 43.45 -22.70
N SER A 309 13.85 44.29 -22.96
CA SER A 309 13.66 45.75 -23.12
C SER A 309 12.88 46.10 -24.38
N GLU A 310 13.00 45.26 -25.42
CA GLU A 310 12.36 45.40 -26.72
C GLU A 310 11.77 44.08 -27.23
N ASN A 311 11.00 44.13 -28.26
CA ASN A 311 10.44 42.95 -28.92
C ASN A 311 11.49 42.27 -29.84
N TRP A 312 12.40 41.51 -29.25
CA TRP A 312 13.45 40.81 -29.99
C TRP A 312 12.94 39.54 -30.68
N PHE A 313 13.45 39.25 -31.85
CA PHE A 313 13.24 38.00 -32.54
C PHE A 313 14.12 36.90 -31.96
N ILE A 314 13.51 35.89 -31.32
CA ILE A 314 14.19 34.70 -30.83
C ILE A 314 13.62 33.49 -31.59
N PRO A 315 14.44 32.80 -32.39
CA PRO A 315 13.96 31.62 -33.11
C PRO A 315 13.39 30.55 -32.18
N SER A 316 12.31 29.89 -32.58
CA SER A 316 11.66 28.83 -31.77
C SER A 316 12.60 27.65 -31.45
N SER A 317 13.58 27.37 -32.32
CA SER A 317 14.65 26.39 -32.07
C SER A 317 15.54 26.79 -30.89
N VAL A 318 15.91 28.07 -30.79
CA VAL A 318 16.72 28.61 -29.73
C VAL A 318 15.95 28.56 -28.39
N LEU A 319 14.69 29.01 -28.38
CA LEU A 319 13.82 28.91 -27.19
C LEU A 319 13.65 27.47 -26.74
N SER A 320 13.50 26.52 -27.64
CA SER A 320 13.40 25.10 -27.33
C SER A 320 14.70 24.52 -26.78
N GLU A 321 15.84 24.97 -27.28
CA GLU A 321 17.15 24.59 -26.75
C GLU A 321 17.38 25.19 -25.35
N MET A 322 17.10 26.46 -25.14
CA MET A 322 17.17 27.14 -23.85
C MET A 322 16.30 26.42 -22.82
N ARG A 323 15.05 26.13 -23.14
CA ARG A 323 14.14 25.35 -22.27
C ARG A 323 14.78 24.00 -21.89
N ARG A 324 15.26 23.21 -22.85
CA ARG A 324 15.85 21.88 -22.59
C ARG A 324 17.07 21.98 -21.69
N LYS A 325 18.00 22.89 -22.00
CA LYS A 325 19.23 23.11 -21.18
C LYS A 325 18.90 23.64 -19.79
N GLY A 326 17.94 24.56 -19.67
CA GLY A 326 17.50 25.10 -18.38
C GLY A 326 16.92 24.01 -17.47
N ILE A 327 16.05 23.14 -18.03
CA ILE A 327 15.51 22.00 -17.27
C ILE A 327 16.60 21.01 -16.84
N GLU A 328 17.55 20.70 -17.75
CA GLU A 328 18.67 19.80 -17.42
C GLU A 328 19.55 20.38 -16.31
N ALA A 329 19.86 21.67 -16.38
CA ALA A 329 20.63 22.39 -15.36
C ALA A 329 19.91 22.38 -14.00
N LEU A 330 18.61 22.67 -13.98
CA LEU A 330 17.81 22.66 -12.77
C LEU A 330 17.73 21.26 -12.12
N LEU A 331 17.55 20.21 -12.92
CA LEU A 331 17.55 18.83 -12.43
C LEU A 331 18.91 18.45 -11.81
N ASN A 332 20.02 18.93 -12.35
CA ASN A 332 21.36 18.71 -11.79
C ASN A 332 21.53 19.42 -10.45
N VAL A 333 21.06 20.67 -10.30
CA VAL A 333 21.09 21.39 -9.01
C VAL A 333 20.30 20.60 -7.95
N ARG A 334 19.08 20.20 -8.25
CA ARG A 334 18.24 19.40 -7.34
C ARG A 334 18.91 18.08 -6.91
N LYS A 335 19.63 17.43 -7.82
CA LYS A 335 20.34 16.17 -7.52
C LYS A 335 21.50 16.38 -6.57
N ILE A 336 22.34 17.38 -6.81
CA ILE A 336 23.53 17.69 -5.99
C ILE A 336 23.11 18.01 -4.54
N GLU A 337 22.10 18.85 -4.36
CA GLU A 337 21.63 19.26 -3.04
C GLU A 337 21.05 18.09 -2.24
N ARG A 338 20.28 17.23 -2.87
CA ARG A 338 19.75 16.00 -2.24
C ARG A 338 20.88 15.08 -1.77
N ASP A 339 21.92 14.91 -2.56
CA ASP A 339 23.04 14.04 -2.19
C ASP A 339 23.83 14.61 -1.00
N SER A 340 23.96 15.93 -0.88
CA SER A 340 24.66 16.62 0.22
C SER A 340 23.93 16.49 1.58
N THR A 341 22.60 16.37 1.58
CA THR A 341 21.80 16.22 2.80
C THR A 341 21.82 14.80 3.38
N LEU A 342 22.38 13.82 2.67
CA LEU A 342 22.49 12.42 3.10
C LEU A 342 23.69 12.14 4.01
N GLY A 343 24.31 13.14 4.60
CA GLY A 343 25.40 13.02 5.56
C GLY A 343 25.01 12.14 6.75
N ARG A 344 25.54 10.91 6.77
CA ARG A 344 25.27 9.92 7.82
C ARG A 344 26.36 9.98 8.87
N GLY A 345 26.04 10.62 9.99
CA GLY A 345 26.87 10.47 11.19
C GLY A 345 26.81 9.02 11.67
N SER A 346 27.95 8.46 12.05
CA SER A 346 28.00 7.20 12.81
C SER A 346 27.35 7.43 14.17
N THR A 347 26.34 6.62 14.55
CA THR A 347 25.76 6.65 15.88
C THR A 347 26.56 5.73 16.80
N SER A 348 26.83 6.16 18.03
CA SER A 348 27.55 5.38 19.06
C SER A 348 26.65 4.94 20.21
N PHE A 349 25.32 5.03 20.05
CA PHE A 349 24.39 4.64 21.10
C PHE A 349 24.46 3.13 21.37
N PRO A 350 24.52 2.70 22.63
CA PRO A 350 24.50 1.28 22.96
C PRO A 350 23.16 0.65 22.54
N TYR A 351 23.25 -0.59 22.07
CA TYR A 351 22.03 -1.34 21.76
C TYR A 351 21.30 -1.70 23.09
N PRO A 352 19.95 -1.70 23.12
CA PRO A 352 19.18 -1.88 24.36
C PRO A 352 19.45 -3.18 25.12
N THR A 353 19.98 -4.22 24.44
CA THR A 353 20.33 -5.50 25.08
C THR A 353 21.76 -5.89 24.72
N ASN A 354 22.43 -6.63 25.58
CA ASN A 354 23.76 -7.19 25.36
C ASN A 354 23.73 -8.60 24.74
N GLU A 355 22.55 -9.15 24.52
CA GLU A 355 22.34 -10.48 23.92
C GLU A 355 21.24 -10.42 22.83
N LEU A 356 21.52 -11.05 21.69
CA LEU A 356 20.57 -11.27 20.60
C LEU A 356 20.36 -12.77 20.38
N THR A 357 19.11 -13.21 20.46
CA THR A 357 18.68 -14.56 20.07
C THR A 357 18.48 -14.65 18.55
N TYR A 358 17.96 -15.75 18.03
CA TYR A 358 17.56 -15.89 16.62
C TYR A 358 16.57 -14.80 16.15
N LEU A 359 15.84 -14.17 17.07
CA LEU A 359 14.91 -13.08 16.80
C LEU A 359 15.62 -11.79 16.33
N GLY A 360 16.90 -11.63 16.64
CA GLY A 360 17.70 -10.54 16.10
C GLY A 360 17.96 -10.65 14.60
N ASN A 361 17.70 -11.83 14.03
CA ASN A 361 17.83 -12.13 12.59
C ASN A 361 19.20 -11.73 12.00
N VAL A 362 20.28 -11.94 12.76
CA VAL A 362 21.64 -11.59 12.34
C VAL A 362 22.16 -12.65 11.38
N SER A 363 22.12 -12.37 10.07
CA SER A 363 22.40 -13.33 9.01
C SER A 363 23.73 -13.09 8.28
N ASN A 364 24.49 -12.04 8.61
CA ASN A 364 25.76 -11.75 7.95
C ASN A 364 26.75 -11.01 8.88
N GLU A 365 28.03 -11.00 8.49
CA GLU A 365 29.09 -10.42 9.31
C GLU A 365 28.98 -8.89 9.47
N LYS A 366 28.47 -8.16 8.49
CA LYS A 366 28.27 -6.72 8.61
C LYS A 366 27.25 -6.38 9.68
N ALA A 367 26.11 -7.11 9.73
CA ALA A 367 25.13 -6.96 10.78
C ALA A 367 25.71 -7.36 12.14
N ARG A 368 26.48 -8.44 12.21
CA ARG A 368 27.18 -8.88 13.44
C ARG A 368 28.15 -7.81 13.93
N ALA A 369 28.97 -7.24 13.05
CA ALA A 369 29.92 -6.17 13.39
C ALA A 369 29.18 -4.92 13.91
N PHE A 370 28.09 -4.52 13.26
CA PHE A 370 27.24 -3.42 13.73
C PHE A 370 26.78 -3.64 15.18
N TYR A 371 26.15 -4.78 15.48
CA TYR A 371 25.68 -5.05 16.84
C TYR A 371 26.79 -5.10 17.87
N ARG A 372 27.95 -5.68 17.54
CA ARG A 372 29.14 -5.67 18.42
C ARG A 372 29.66 -4.25 18.67
N GLN A 373 29.70 -3.39 17.65
CA GLN A 373 30.06 -1.98 17.79
C GLN A 373 29.13 -1.24 18.76
N HIS A 374 27.86 -1.65 18.81
CA HIS A 374 26.84 -1.11 19.71
C HIS A 374 26.72 -1.85 21.05
N GLY A 375 27.71 -2.65 21.43
CA GLY A 375 27.83 -3.26 22.77
C GLY A 375 27.16 -4.63 22.96
N VAL A 376 26.63 -5.25 21.90
CA VAL A 376 26.06 -6.60 21.98
C VAL A 376 27.20 -7.63 22.09
N LYS A 377 27.17 -8.43 23.17
CA LYS A 377 28.21 -9.42 23.48
C LYS A 377 27.88 -10.79 22.86
N THR A 378 26.65 -11.25 23.01
CA THR A 378 26.20 -12.56 22.53
C THR A 378 25.24 -12.39 21.36
N ILE A 379 25.55 -13.00 20.22
CA ILE A 379 24.75 -12.90 18.99
C ILE A 379 24.52 -14.30 18.43
N ALA A 380 23.31 -14.83 18.62
CA ALA A 380 22.88 -16.05 17.98
C ALA A 380 22.73 -15.87 16.45
N PRO A 381 22.96 -16.92 15.64
CA PRO A 381 22.72 -16.85 14.21
C PRO A 381 21.22 -16.67 13.92
N ALA A 382 20.93 -16.08 12.76
CA ALA A 382 19.56 -15.98 12.24
C ALA A 382 18.91 -17.37 12.08
N PHE A 383 17.60 -17.45 12.30
CA PHE A 383 16.82 -18.69 12.10
C PHE A 383 16.99 -19.28 10.69
N GLU A 384 17.24 -18.44 9.68
CA GLU A 384 17.50 -18.87 8.31
C GLU A 384 18.80 -19.66 8.15
N LEU A 385 19.81 -19.37 8.98
CA LEU A 385 21.11 -20.04 8.94
C LEU A 385 21.13 -21.29 9.84
N THR A 386 20.44 -21.22 10.97
CA THR A 386 20.37 -22.30 11.94
C THR A 386 18.93 -22.49 12.41
N PRO A 387 18.09 -23.23 11.66
CA PRO A 387 16.73 -23.50 12.06
C PRO A 387 16.65 -24.20 13.41
N LEU A 388 15.74 -23.75 14.27
CA LEU A 388 15.49 -24.28 15.59
C LEU A 388 14.14 -24.99 15.61
N THR A 389 13.99 -26.00 16.49
CA THR A 389 12.74 -26.71 16.75
C THR A 389 12.14 -26.32 18.08
N ALA A 390 10.84 -26.46 18.23
CA ALA A 390 10.08 -26.14 19.43
C ALA A 390 10.22 -24.65 19.86
N VAL A 391 10.47 -23.75 18.93
CA VAL A 391 10.57 -22.31 19.17
C VAL A 391 9.43 -21.54 18.50
N PRO A 392 9.07 -20.35 19.01
CA PRO A 392 8.12 -19.49 18.32
C PRO A 392 8.61 -19.09 16.92
N VAL A 393 7.84 -19.43 15.90
CA VAL A 393 8.12 -19.10 14.50
C VAL A 393 7.20 -18.00 13.94
N MET A 394 6.15 -17.61 14.71
CA MET A 394 5.31 -16.47 14.41
C MET A 394 4.82 -15.84 15.71
N PHE A 395 4.87 -14.51 15.76
CA PHE A 395 4.35 -13.70 16.86
C PHE A 395 3.19 -12.86 16.34
N THR A 396 2.07 -12.83 17.07
CA THR A 396 0.89 -12.10 16.63
C THR A 396 0.08 -11.52 17.79
N LYS A 397 -0.39 -10.28 17.59
CA LYS A 397 -1.38 -9.67 18.50
C LYS A 397 -2.81 -10.13 18.21
N HIS A 398 -3.05 -10.76 17.05
CA HIS A 398 -4.26 -11.52 16.82
C HIS A 398 -4.24 -12.79 17.67
N CYS A 399 -5.26 -12.96 18.49
CA CYS A 399 -5.38 -14.09 19.40
C CYS A 399 -6.65 -14.90 19.08
N ILE A 400 -6.46 -16.16 18.70
CA ILE A 400 -7.58 -17.06 18.34
C ILE A 400 -8.53 -17.26 19.53
N LYS A 401 -8.01 -17.37 20.76
CA LYS A 401 -8.85 -17.45 21.98
C LYS A 401 -9.75 -16.23 22.12
N TYR A 402 -9.18 -15.02 21.93
CA TYR A 402 -9.95 -13.79 22.02
C TYR A 402 -11.03 -13.72 20.95
N GLN A 403 -10.67 -14.05 19.72
CA GLN A 403 -11.61 -14.02 18.59
C GLN A 403 -12.76 -15.03 18.78
N ALA A 404 -12.45 -16.22 19.27
CA ALA A 404 -13.43 -17.28 19.49
C ALA A 404 -14.25 -17.11 20.80
N GLY A 405 -13.99 -16.04 21.58
CA GLY A 405 -14.74 -15.75 22.81
C GLY A 405 -14.24 -16.47 24.07
N TYR A 406 -13.06 -17.11 24.01
CA TYR A 406 -12.47 -17.86 25.13
C TYR A 406 -11.37 -17.11 25.90
N CYS A 407 -11.26 -15.81 25.76
CA CYS A 407 -10.24 -15.04 26.45
C CYS A 407 -10.66 -14.73 27.90
N PRO A 408 -9.97 -15.24 28.94
CA PRO A 408 -10.37 -15.00 30.35
C PRO A 408 -10.34 -13.50 30.70
N LYS A 409 -9.38 -12.74 30.17
CA LYS A 409 -9.28 -11.29 30.41
C LYS A 409 -10.44 -10.46 29.84
N GLN A 410 -11.23 -11.04 28.95
CA GLN A 410 -12.35 -10.38 28.25
C GLN A 410 -13.69 -11.07 28.53
N GLY A 411 -13.80 -11.75 29.68
CA GLY A 411 -15.02 -12.42 30.10
C GLY A 411 -15.37 -13.68 29.31
N GLY A 412 -14.39 -14.28 28.65
CA GLY A 412 -14.57 -15.54 27.94
C GLY A 412 -14.59 -16.75 28.86
N ASP A 413 -15.25 -17.81 28.42
CA ASP A 413 -15.33 -19.08 29.16
C ASP A 413 -14.00 -19.86 29.00
N GLU A 414 -13.46 -20.41 30.12
CA GLU A 414 -12.18 -21.13 30.13
C GLU A 414 -12.22 -22.57 29.57
N LYS A 415 -13.28 -22.92 28.82
CA LYS A 415 -13.49 -24.29 28.32
C LYS A 415 -12.53 -24.78 27.27
N MET A 416 -11.58 -23.96 26.79
CA MET A 416 -10.52 -24.42 25.88
C MET A 416 -9.37 -25.06 26.68
N LYS A 417 -9.24 -26.37 26.59
CA LYS A 417 -8.13 -27.10 27.22
C LYS A 417 -6.84 -26.90 26.40
N GLU A 418 -5.82 -26.35 27.03
CA GLU A 418 -4.49 -26.18 26.42
C GLU A 418 -3.66 -27.49 26.49
N PRO A 419 -2.65 -27.67 25.63
CA PRO A 419 -2.23 -26.78 24.55
C PRO A 419 -3.13 -26.84 23.29
N LEU A 420 -3.43 -25.69 22.70
CA LEU A 420 -4.14 -25.65 21.43
C LEU A 420 -3.18 -25.96 20.26
N THR A 421 -3.67 -26.65 19.23
CA THR A 421 -2.89 -27.02 18.05
C THR A 421 -3.62 -26.66 16.77
N LEU A 422 -2.92 -26.02 15.84
CA LEU A 422 -3.37 -25.79 14.45
C LEU A 422 -2.92 -26.92 13.57
N LEU A 423 -3.87 -27.49 12.81
CA LEU A 423 -3.59 -28.50 11.78
C LEU A 423 -3.81 -27.93 10.39
N ALA A 424 -2.84 -28.13 9.48
CA ALA A 424 -2.98 -27.85 8.05
C ALA A 424 -2.20 -28.92 7.25
N GLY A 425 -2.91 -29.89 6.67
CA GLY A 425 -2.31 -31.07 6.06
C GLY A 425 -1.46 -31.84 7.10
N ALA A 426 -0.20 -32.09 6.80
CA ALA A 426 0.74 -32.76 7.71
C ALA A 426 1.31 -31.84 8.82
N ASN A 427 1.12 -30.52 8.69
CA ASN A 427 1.70 -29.57 9.66
C ASN A 427 0.86 -29.49 10.93
N ARG A 428 1.53 -29.66 12.06
CA ARG A 428 0.98 -29.52 13.41
C ARG A 428 1.73 -28.41 14.13
N LEU A 429 1.06 -27.29 14.41
CA LEU A 429 1.65 -26.10 15.01
C LEU A 429 1.01 -25.85 16.36
N LYS A 430 1.82 -25.88 17.42
CA LYS A 430 1.35 -25.58 18.78
C LYS A 430 1.15 -24.09 18.95
N LEU A 431 0.15 -23.71 19.72
CA LEU A 431 -0.10 -22.32 20.11
C LEU A 431 0.35 -22.09 21.55
N ARG A 432 1.10 -21.01 21.75
CA ARG A 432 1.47 -20.50 23.09
C ARG A 432 0.86 -19.12 23.26
N PHE A 433 0.30 -18.85 24.44
CA PHE A 433 -0.37 -17.58 24.73
C PHE A 433 0.37 -16.83 25.82
N ASP A 434 0.94 -15.67 25.46
CA ASP A 434 1.39 -14.68 26.45
C ASP A 434 0.23 -13.74 26.77
N CYS A 435 -0.61 -14.16 27.71
CA CYS A 435 -1.77 -13.39 28.11
C CYS A 435 -1.42 -12.07 28.81
N ARG A 436 -0.20 -11.94 29.38
CA ARG A 436 0.26 -10.68 29.98
C ARG A 436 0.40 -9.60 28.90
N ASN A 437 1.05 -9.93 27.80
CA ASN A 437 1.33 -9.03 26.69
C ASN A 437 0.26 -9.08 25.59
N CYS A 438 -0.81 -9.87 25.78
CA CYS A 438 -1.84 -10.13 24.78
C CYS A 438 -1.24 -10.53 23.42
N GLU A 439 -0.37 -11.54 23.43
CA GLU A 439 0.32 -12.07 22.26
C GLU A 439 0.09 -13.58 22.15
N MET A 440 -0.16 -14.04 20.93
CA MET A 440 -0.18 -15.45 20.58
C MET A 440 1.06 -15.79 19.76
N GLN A 441 1.69 -16.90 20.06
CA GLN A 441 2.87 -17.41 19.36
C GLN A 441 2.51 -18.75 18.71
N VAL A 442 2.94 -18.90 17.46
CA VAL A 442 2.88 -20.18 16.75
C VAL A 442 4.25 -20.84 16.88
N VAL A 443 4.28 -22.07 17.38
CA VAL A 443 5.49 -22.85 17.67
C VAL A 443 5.57 -24.02 16.69
N ASN A 444 6.75 -24.22 16.08
CA ASN A 444 7.02 -25.30 15.12
C ASN A 444 7.32 -26.64 15.81
#